data_d0576b49c13a3e279c699b0de1f220c1
#
_entry.id   d0576b49c13a3e279c699b0de1f220c1
#
_cell.length_a   1.000
_cell.length_b   1.000
_cell.length_c   1.000
_cell.angle_alpha   90.00
_cell.angle_beta   90.00
_cell.angle_gamma   90.00
#
_symmetry.space_group_name_H-M   'P 1'
#
loop_
_entity.id
_entity.type
_entity.pdbx_description
1 polymer ?
#
loop_
_entity_poly.entity_id
_entity_poly.type
_entity_poly.pdbx_seq_one_letter_code
_entity_poly.pdbx_strand_id
1 'polypeptide(L)'
;MNTNNKKKMKNILTLAALIFGVAVFAATSFSCSKAKVKPVEEIKKNKTNMEGKNIKEIYFAGGCFWGTEHLFQLVRGVVDTEVGYANGKIKNPTYEQVISQTTGFAEAVKVRYDADQVNLPLLINLFFKSIDPTTIDRQGNDRGDNYRSGIYATDAATEAIVKTEVAKLAKNYDRPVVVETIPLKNFYKAEDYHQDYLDKNPGGYCHIPLSVFEEAKRANPLPAAK
;
A
#
# COMPACT_ATOMS: atom_id res chain seq x y z
N MET A 1 4.70 3.08 -68.34
CA MET A 1 3.68 4.03 -68.79
C MET A 1 3.15 4.73 -67.53
N ASN A 2 3.22 5.97 -67.22
CA ASN A 2 3.50 7.24 -67.83
C ASN A 2 3.82 8.18 -66.66
N THR A 3 4.99 8.67 -66.47
CA THR A 3 5.59 9.99 -66.72
C THR A 3 4.67 11.20 -66.53
N ASN A 4 5.26 12.17 -65.80
CA ASN A 4 4.97 13.61 -65.76
C ASN A 4 3.94 14.08 -64.72
N ASN A 5 4.34 14.92 -63.76
CA ASN A 5 4.77 16.28 -64.04
C ASN A 5 5.58 16.90 -62.89
N LYS A 6 6.80 17.22 -63.18
CA LYS A 6 7.61 18.28 -62.52
C LYS A 6 7.24 19.63 -63.11
N LYS A 7 7.45 20.69 -62.33
CA LYS A 7 7.44 22.16 -62.61
C LYS A 7 6.17 22.88 -62.08
N LYS A 8 6.30 23.88 -61.21
CA LYS A 8 7.02 25.14 -61.36
C LYS A 8 7.22 25.82 -60.02
N MET A 9 8.44 26.14 -59.78
CA MET A 9 8.93 27.18 -58.89
C MET A 9 8.81 28.54 -59.61
N LYS A 10 8.42 29.60 -58.89
CA LYS A 10 9.11 30.92 -58.95
C LYS A 10 8.28 32.01 -58.25
N ASN A 11 8.92 32.56 -57.24
CA ASN A 11 9.09 33.99 -56.90
C ASN A 11 7.98 34.99 -57.22
N ILE A 12 7.58 35.77 -56.20
CA ILE A 12 7.55 37.23 -56.28
C ILE A 12 7.80 37.75 -54.84
N LEU A 13 8.93 38.44 -54.67
CA LEU A 13 9.21 39.48 -53.67
C LEU A 13 8.54 40.77 -54.10
N THR A 14 7.93 41.52 -53.19
CA THR A 14 7.88 42.99 -53.08
C THR A 14 7.09 43.32 -51.81
N LEU A 15 7.70 43.89 -50.84
CA LEU A 15 8.09 45.23 -50.42
C LEU A 15 6.93 46.15 -49.99
N ALA A 16 7.07 46.66 -48.81
CA ALA A 16 6.64 47.94 -48.23
C ALA A 16 5.49 47.87 -47.18
N ALA A 17 5.82 48.28 -46.11
CA ALA A 17 5.80 49.50 -45.32
C ALA A 17 5.00 49.40 -43.99
N LEU A 18 5.75 49.63 -42.96
CA LEU A 18 5.46 50.27 -41.68
C LEU A 18 4.01 50.76 -41.43
N ILE A 19 3.40 50.23 -40.35
CA ILE A 19 2.58 51.05 -39.46
C ILE A 19 2.89 50.61 -38.02
N PHE A 20 3.38 51.57 -37.23
CA PHE A 20 3.59 51.45 -35.76
C PHE A 20 2.22 51.35 -35.07
N GLY A 21 1.99 50.25 -34.45
CA GLY A 21 0.86 50.06 -33.52
C GLY A 21 1.42 49.57 -32.17
N VAL A 22 1.57 50.52 -31.24
CA VAL A 22 1.93 50.20 -29.85
C VAL A 22 0.70 49.52 -29.22
N ALA A 23 0.74 48.19 -29.14
CA ALA A 23 -0.20 47.43 -28.31
C ALA A 23 0.44 47.23 -26.94
N VAL A 24 -0.07 47.96 -25.95
CA VAL A 24 0.23 47.73 -24.53
C VAL A 24 -0.32 46.37 -24.15
N PHE A 25 0.52 45.35 -24.08
CA PHE A 25 0.19 44.06 -23.49
C PHE A 25 0.24 44.22 -21.98
N ALA A 26 -0.94 44.37 -21.38
CA ALA A 26 -1.10 44.19 -19.93
C ALA A 26 -0.75 42.75 -19.58
N ALA A 27 0.45 42.55 -19.03
CA ALA A 27 0.88 41.30 -18.46
C ALA A 27 0.04 41.03 -17.20
N THR A 28 -1.06 40.29 -17.33
CA THR A 28 -1.74 39.66 -16.19
C THR A 28 -0.82 38.55 -15.67
N SER A 29 -0.08 38.85 -14.64
CA SER A 29 0.66 37.87 -13.85
C SER A 29 -0.30 36.87 -13.24
N PHE A 30 -0.44 35.72 -13.88
CA PHE A 30 -1.10 34.56 -13.32
C PHE A 30 -0.27 34.07 -12.15
N SER A 31 -0.62 34.50 -10.94
CA SER A 31 -0.02 34.03 -9.70
C SER A 31 -0.40 32.56 -9.53
N CYS A 32 0.47 31.66 -9.98
CA CYS A 32 0.41 30.25 -9.65
C CYS A 32 0.69 30.14 -8.14
N SER A 33 -0.36 30.08 -7.33
CA SER A 33 -0.23 29.80 -5.91
C SER A 33 0.32 28.38 -5.79
N LYS A 34 1.62 28.26 -5.51
CA LYS A 34 2.26 27.01 -5.10
C LYS A 34 1.54 26.52 -3.86
N ALA A 35 0.72 25.48 -4.01
CA ALA A 35 0.23 24.73 -2.88
C ALA A 35 1.46 24.34 -2.03
N LYS A 36 1.53 24.84 -0.81
CA LYS A 36 2.58 24.46 0.16
C LYS A 36 2.40 22.98 0.44
N VAL A 37 3.23 22.15 -0.18
CA VAL A 37 3.46 20.78 0.25
C VAL A 37 3.98 20.88 1.67
N LYS A 38 3.22 20.35 2.63
CA LYS A 38 3.67 20.31 4.03
C LYS A 38 4.99 19.55 4.09
N PRO A 39 5.98 20.02 4.87
CA PRO A 39 7.27 19.34 4.96
C PRO A 39 7.10 17.93 5.52
N VAL A 40 7.87 16.99 4.97
CA VAL A 40 7.99 15.58 5.37
C VAL A 40 8.39 15.40 6.86
N GLU A 41 8.73 16.46 7.57
CA GLU A 41 9.06 16.47 9.01
C GLU A 41 7.85 16.24 9.94
N GLU A 42 6.62 16.46 9.48
CA GLU A 42 5.43 16.20 10.32
C GLU A 42 5.09 14.71 10.44
N ILE A 43 5.54 13.89 9.50
CA ILE A 43 5.33 12.42 9.51
C ILE A 43 6.31 11.72 10.47
N LYS A 44 7.45 12.33 10.77
CA LYS A 44 8.44 11.78 11.73
C LYS A 44 8.06 11.95 13.21
N LYS A 45 6.99 12.67 13.52
CA LYS A 45 6.60 12.97 14.92
C LYS A 45 5.81 11.88 15.63
N ASN A 46 5.43 10.78 14.97
CA ASN A 46 4.69 9.69 15.63
C ASN A 46 5.56 8.54 16.17
N LYS A 47 6.89 8.65 16.12
CA LYS A 47 7.79 7.74 16.85
C LYS A 47 7.91 8.04 18.35
N THR A 48 7.18 9.03 18.84
CA THR A 48 7.30 9.53 20.22
C THR A 48 6.27 8.90 21.14
N ASN A 49 6.79 8.20 22.11
CA ASN A 49 6.14 7.77 23.34
C ASN A 49 5.41 6.42 23.27
N MET A 50 6.21 5.35 23.21
CA MET A 50 5.72 3.98 23.48
C MET A 50 5.78 3.62 24.98
N GLU A 51 6.32 4.49 25.82
CA GLU A 51 6.32 4.28 27.27
C GLU A 51 4.88 4.30 27.81
N GLY A 52 4.49 3.24 28.50
CA GLY A 52 3.16 3.09 29.08
C GLY A 52 2.08 2.54 28.15
N LYS A 53 2.39 2.16 26.90
CA LYS A 53 1.44 1.53 25.98
C LYS A 53 1.60 0.02 25.97
N ASN A 54 0.47 -0.70 25.80
CA ASN A 54 0.44 -2.16 25.67
C ASN A 54 0.66 -2.57 24.20
N ILE A 55 1.91 -2.38 23.73
CA ILE A 55 2.25 -2.63 22.32
C ILE A 55 2.38 -4.12 22.06
N LYS A 56 1.60 -4.60 21.10
CA LYS A 56 1.66 -5.95 20.52
C LYS A 56 2.09 -5.89 19.06
N GLU A 57 2.53 -7.03 18.53
CA GLU A 57 2.87 -7.12 17.10
C GLU A 57 2.28 -8.39 16.48
N ILE A 58 1.94 -8.30 15.21
CA ILE A 58 1.41 -9.37 14.38
C ILE A 58 1.83 -9.13 12.92
N TYR A 59 1.89 -10.19 12.12
CA TYR A 59 2.33 -10.13 10.72
C TYR A 59 1.22 -10.61 9.80
N PHE A 60 0.89 -9.81 8.78
CA PHE A 60 -0.14 -10.12 7.80
C PHE A 60 0.47 -10.23 6.40
N ALA A 61 0.28 -11.36 5.75
CA ALA A 61 0.58 -11.58 4.35
C ALA A 61 -0.75 -11.66 3.58
N GLY A 62 -0.97 -10.78 2.61
CA GLY A 62 -2.27 -10.64 1.93
C GLY A 62 -2.16 -10.09 0.53
N GLY A 63 -1.36 -10.72 -0.35
CA GLY A 63 -1.04 -10.20 -1.67
C GLY A 63 0.04 -9.13 -1.60
N CYS A 64 -0.01 -8.16 -2.52
CA CYS A 64 0.91 -7.03 -2.50
C CYS A 64 0.85 -6.28 -1.16
N PHE A 65 2.00 -6.16 -0.51
CA PHE A 65 2.09 -5.59 0.83
C PHE A 65 1.83 -4.07 0.89
N TRP A 66 1.89 -3.33 -0.24
CA TRP A 66 1.60 -1.89 -0.25
C TRP A 66 0.16 -1.57 0.19
N GLY A 67 -0.82 -2.33 -0.33
CA GLY A 67 -2.22 -2.18 0.05
C GLY A 67 -2.48 -2.62 1.48
N THR A 68 -1.87 -3.73 1.90
CA THR A 68 -1.99 -4.27 3.25
C THR A 68 -1.38 -3.33 4.29
N GLU A 69 -0.24 -2.69 4.00
CA GLU A 69 0.37 -1.67 4.84
C GLU A 69 -0.56 -0.47 5.01
N HIS A 70 -1.00 0.11 3.88
CA HIS A 70 -1.89 1.27 3.90
C HIS A 70 -3.20 0.99 4.66
N LEU A 71 -3.77 -0.23 4.51
CA LEU A 71 -4.95 -0.64 5.27
C LEU A 71 -4.76 -0.46 6.78
N PHE A 72 -3.65 -1.00 7.31
CA PHE A 72 -3.41 -0.96 8.76
C PHE A 72 -2.99 0.41 9.26
N GLN A 73 -2.31 1.22 8.46
CA GLN A 73 -1.98 2.61 8.79
C GLN A 73 -3.22 3.48 9.03
N LEU A 74 -4.36 3.13 8.42
CA LEU A 74 -5.63 3.83 8.60
C LEU A 74 -6.36 3.47 9.89
N VAL A 75 -5.97 2.39 10.59
CA VAL A 75 -6.66 1.91 11.78
C VAL A 75 -6.15 2.63 13.03
N ARG A 76 -7.02 3.34 13.72
CA ARG A 76 -6.67 3.96 15.02
C ARG A 76 -6.25 2.88 16.04
N GLY A 77 -5.13 3.09 16.69
CA GLY A 77 -4.52 2.13 17.61
C GLY A 77 -3.38 1.32 16.97
N VAL A 78 -3.26 1.29 15.65
CA VAL A 78 -2.02 0.87 14.99
C VAL A 78 -1.01 2.00 15.16
N VAL A 79 0.18 1.66 15.64
CA VAL A 79 1.22 2.64 15.98
C VAL A 79 2.37 2.66 15.00
N ASP A 80 2.57 1.55 14.29
CA ASP A 80 3.67 1.41 13.33
C ASP A 80 3.41 0.24 12.36
N THR A 81 3.87 0.37 11.12
CA THR A 81 3.87 -0.70 10.12
C THR A 81 5.24 -0.80 9.47
N GLU A 82 5.60 -1.99 9.01
CA GLU A 82 6.83 -2.23 8.27
C GLU A 82 6.59 -3.33 7.25
N VAL A 83 6.77 -3.05 5.96
CA VAL A 83 6.66 -4.08 4.93
C VAL A 83 7.95 -4.89 4.83
N GLY A 84 7.81 -6.19 4.54
CA GLY A 84 8.93 -7.10 4.47
C GLY A 84 8.55 -8.48 3.95
N TYR A 85 9.44 -9.41 4.17
CA TYR A 85 9.38 -10.78 3.67
C TYR A 85 9.35 -11.76 4.83
N ALA A 86 8.31 -12.59 4.91
CA ALA A 86 8.07 -13.52 6.01
C ALA A 86 8.18 -14.99 5.60
N ASN A 87 8.66 -15.81 6.52
CA ASN A 87 8.61 -17.28 6.48
C ASN A 87 9.29 -17.95 5.29
N GLY A 88 10.37 -17.36 4.78
CA GLY A 88 11.18 -17.93 3.71
C GLY A 88 12.38 -18.76 4.18
N LYS A 89 13.22 -19.18 3.22
CA LYS A 89 14.28 -20.19 3.40
C LYS A 89 15.70 -19.62 3.43
N ILE A 90 15.91 -18.39 2.94
CA ILE A 90 17.22 -17.76 2.86
C ILE A 90 17.35 -16.59 3.85
N LYS A 91 18.57 -16.11 4.09
CA LYS A 91 18.82 -14.94 4.93
C LYS A 91 18.90 -13.68 4.06
N ASN A 92 18.37 -12.56 4.59
CA ASN A 92 18.44 -11.23 3.96
C ASN A 92 18.08 -11.26 2.46
N PRO A 93 16.85 -11.70 2.09
CA PRO A 93 16.45 -11.74 0.70
C PRO A 93 16.37 -10.33 0.12
N THR A 94 16.62 -10.20 -1.20
CA THR A 94 16.24 -9.00 -1.96
C THR A 94 14.85 -9.20 -2.58
N TYR A 95 14.23 -8.09 -3.00
CA TYR A 95 12.94 -8.14 -3.70
C TYR A 95 12.98 -9.06 -4.94
N GLU A 96 14.04 -8.95 -5.76
CA GLU A 96 14.20 -9.76 -6.97
C GLU A 96 14.26 -11.27 -6.64
N GLN A 97 14.88 -11.63 -5.52
CA GLN A 97 14.91 -13.02 -5.07
C GLN A 97 13.52 -13.49 -4.62
N VAL A 98 12.75 -12.66 -3.94
CA VAL A 98 11.40 -13.00 -3.48
C VAL A 98 10.45 -13.20 -4.65
N ILE A 99 10.42 -12.27 -5.61
CA ILE A 99 9.55 -12.37 -6.79
C ILE A 99 9.94 -13.50 -7.75
N SER A 100 11.16 -14.05 -7.63
CA SER A 100 11.54 -15.26 -8.38
C SER A 100 10.79 -16.51 -7.94
N GLN A 101 10.04 -16.45 -6.82
CA GLN A 101 9.23 -17.54 -6.27
C GLN A 101 10.04 -18.80 -5.90
N THR A 102 11.32 -18.63 -5.63
CA THR A 102 12.22 -19.75 -5.25
C THR A 102 12.59 -19.74 -3.79
N THR A 103 12.36 -18.62 -3.10
CA THR A 103 12.77 -18.39 -1.73
C THR A 103 11.74 -18.80 -0.69
N GLY A 104 10.47 -18.94 -1.11
CA GLY A 104 9.34 -19.29 -0.25
C GLY A 104 8.93 -18.19 0.73
N PHE A 105 9.39 -16.95 0.55
CA PHE A 105 8.93 -15.82 1.32
C PHE A 105 7.55 -15.35 0.87
N ALA A 106 6.71 -14.93 1.84
CA ALA A 106 5.53 -14.12 1.55
C ALA A 106 5.86 -12.65 1.71
N GLU A 107 5.30 -11.80 0.83
CA GLU A 107 5.17 -10.37 1.11
C GLU A 107 4.29 -10.18 2.34
N ALA A 108 4.78 -9.50 3.34
CA ALA A 108 4.09 -9.38 4.62
C ALA A 108 4.27 -7.99 5.24
N VAL A 109 3.32 -7.60 6.06
CA VAL A 109 3.33 -6.37 6.85
C VAL A 109 3.42 -6.74 8.32
N LYS A 110 4.46 -6.26 8.98
CA LYS A 110 4.53 -6.23 10.44
C LYS A 110 3.68 -5.08 10.93
N VAL A 111 2.71 -5.38 11.78
CA VAL A 111 1.79 -4.41 12.36
C VAL A 111 2.02 -4.34 13.86
N ARG A 112 2.40 -3.18 14.38
CA ARG A 112 2.51 -2.89 15.81
C ARG A 112 1.30 -2.07 16.22
N TYR A 113 0.61 -2.52 17.25
CA TYR A 113 -0.63 -1.89 17.70
C TYR A 113 -0.69 -1.79 19.22
N ASP A 114 -1.39 -0.78 19.70
CA ASP A 114 -1.69 -0.59 21.11
C ASP A 114 -2.95 -1.41 21.47
N ALA A 115 -2.74 -2.52 22.20
CA ALA A 115 -3.80 -3.45 22.53
C ALA A 115 -4.86 -2.87 23.49
N ASP A 116 -4.59 -1.72 24.10
CA ASP A 116 -5.58 -1.00 24.92
C ASP A 116 -6.50 -0.12 24.03
N GLN A 117 -6.11 0.13 22.77
CA GLN A 117 -6.89 0.93 21.82
C GLN A 117 -7.56 0.09 20.73
N VAL A 118 -6.89 -0.95 20.25
CA VAL A 118 -7.41 -1.83 19.19
C VAL A 118 -7.10 -3.28 19.51
N ASN A 119 -8.07 -4.18 19.28
CA ASN A 119 -7.87 -5.59 19.53
C ASN A 119 -7.50 -6.36 18.25
N LEU A 120 -6.81 -7.48 18.42
CA LEU A 120 -6.39 -8.35 17.31
C LEU A 120 -7.55 -8.90 16.47
N PRO A 121 -8.70 -9.33 17.05
CA PRO A 121 -9.86 -9.74 16.25
C PRO A 121 -10.36 -8.70 15.25
N LEU A 122 -10.36 -7.43 15.59
CA LEU A 122 -10.71 -6.35 14.66
C LEU A 122 -9.72 -6.27 13.49
N LEU A 123 -8.41 -6.32 13.77
CA LEU A 123 -7.38 -6.30 12.74
C LEU A 123 -7.52 -7.51 11.80
N ILE A 124 -7.78 -8.71 12.34
CA ILE A 124 -8.02 -9.92 11.54
C ILE A 124 -9.28 -9.76 10.67
N ASN A 125 -10.36 -9.20 11.21
CA ASN A 125 -11.58 -8.97 10.44
C ASN A 125 -11.35 -8.01 9.26
N LEU A 126 -10.64 -6.89 9.47
CA LEU A 126 -10.28 -5.95 8.40
C LEU A 126 -9.37 -6.60 7.34
N PHE A 127 -8.42 -7.41 7.78
CA PHE A 127 -7.58 -8.18 6.87
C PHE A 127 -8.41 -9.11 5.98
N PHE A 128 -9.37 -9.87 6.53
CA PHE A 128 -10.24 -10.74 5.75
C PHE A 128 -11.09 -9.99 4.72
N LYS A 129 -11.45 -8.74 4.99
CA LYS A 129 -12.16 -7.88 4.03
C LYS A 129 -11.27 -7.36 2.90
N SER A 130 -9.96 -7.37 3.10
CA SER A 130 -8.98 -6.88 2.12
C SER A 130 -8.49 -7.95 1.15
N ILE A 131 -8.80 -9.23 1.40
CA ILE A 131 -8.34 -10.36 0.61
C ILE A 131 -9.49 -11.26 0.14
N ASP A 132 -9.24 -12.12 -0.85
CA ASP A 132 -10.01 -13.36 -1.03
C ASP A 132 -9.31 -14.49 -0.28
N PRO A 133 -9.79 -14.89 0.91
CA PRO A 133 -9.09 -15.85 1.76
C PRO A 133 -9.18 -17.30 1.23
N THR A 134 -9.84 -17.52 0.08
CA THR A 134 -10.04 -18.83 -0.54
C THR A 134 -9.14 -19.05 -1.76
N THR A 135 -8.27 -18.08 -2.11
CA THR A 135 -7.33 -18.19 -3.23
C THR A 135 -5.94 -18.59 -2.74
N ILE A 136 -5.35 -19.58 -3.42
CA ILE A 136 -3.99 -20.03 -3.15
C ILE A 136 -3.03 -19.17 -3.98
N ASP A 137 -1.94 -18.71 -3.35
CA ASP A 137 -0.82 -17.99 -3.99
C ASP A 137 -1.27 -16.85 -4.93
N ARG A 138 -2.33 -16.14 -4.53
CA ARG A 138 -2.91 -15.08 -5.35
C ARG A 138 -3.76 -14.12 -4.55
N GLN A 139 -3.65 -12.79 -4.87
CA GLN A 139 -4.64 -11.78 -4.52
C GLN A 139 -4.82 -10.79 -5.68
N GLY A 140 -6.07 -10.55 -6.08
CA GLY A 140 -6.35 -9.71 -7.24
C GLY A 140 -5.66 -10.22 -8.51
N ASN A 141 -4.82 -9.38 -9.12
CA ASN A 141 -4.02 -9.71 -10.30
C ASN A 141 -2.64 -10.31 -9.94
N ASP A 142 -2.20 -10.19 -8.69
CA ASP A 142 -0.91 -10.69 -8.22
C ASP A 142 -0.94 -12.21 -8.07
N ARG A 143 0.05 -12.91 -8.66
CA ARG A 143 0.15 -14.36 -8.67
C ARG A 143 1.55 -14.79 -8.30
N GLY A 144 1.64 -15.78 -7.43
CA GLY A 144 2.89 -16.35 -6.95
C GLY A 144 2.83 -16.65 -5.45
N ASP A 145 3.69 -17.54 -4.98
CA ASP A 145 3.75 -17.96 -3.58
C ASP A 145 4.11 -16.80 -2.63
N ASN A 146 4.75 -15.75 -3.16
CA ASN A 146 5.01 -14.51 -2.43
C ASN A 146 3.73 -13.69 -2.15
N TYR A 147 2.62 -13.94 -2.86
CA TYR A 147 1.32 -13.28 -2.65
C TYR A 147 0.30 -14.15 -1.91
N ARG A 148 0.75 -15.26 -1.28
CA ARG A 148 -0.13 -16.09 -0.45
C ARG A 148 -0.63 -15.35 0.76
N SER A 149 -1.79 -15.79 1.29
CA SER A 149 -2.39 -15.17 2.48
C SER A 149 -1.98 -15.89 3.74
N GLY A 150 -1.63 -15.12 4.78
CA GLY A 150 -1.24 -15.65 6.07
C GLY A 150 -1.29 -14.63 7.20
N ILE A 151 -1.40 -15.13 8.43
CA ILE A 151 -1.30 -14.35 9.67
C ILE A 151 -0.29 -15.08 10.55
N TYR A 152 0.83 -14.43 10.85
CA TYR A 152 1.95 -15.06 11.56
C TYR A 152 2.14 -14.42 12.94
N ALA A 153 2.07 -15.23 13.97
CA ALA A 153 2.22 -14.81 15.36
C ALA A 153 3.64 -15.13 15.88
N THR A 154 4.11 -14.36 16.84
CA THR A 154 5.41 -14.54 17.49
C THR A 154 5.34 -15.38 18.76
N ASP A 155 4.14 -15.64 19.28
CA ASP A 155 3.90 -16.42 20.49
C ASP A 155 2.64 -17.30 20.38
N ALA A 156 2.58 -18.35 21.20
CA ALA A 156 1.51 -19.34 21.16
C ALA A 156 0.12 -18.79 21.59
N ALA A 157 0.09 -17.80 22.48
CA ALA A 157 -1.18 -17.21 22.93
C ALA A 157 -1.81 -16.39 21.81
N THR A 158 -1.01 -15.58 21.12
CA THR A 158 -1.43 -14.82 19.93
C THR A 158 -1.84 -15.78 18.79
N GLU A 159 -1.07 -16.87 18.57
CA GLU A 159 -1.41 -17.88 17.56
C GLU A 159 -2.77 -18.54 17.83
N ALA A 160 -3.09 -18.83 19.07
CA ALA A 160 -4.39 -19.40 19.45
C ALA A 160 -5.55 -18.45 19.15
N ILE A 161 -5.38 -17.13 19.39
CA ILE A 161 -6.37 -16.12 19.02
C ILE A 161 -6.54 -16.08 17.50
N VAL A 162 -5.44 -16.03 16.72
CA VAL A 162 -5.47 -16.03 15.25
C VAL A 162 -6.25 -17.24 14.73
N LYS A 163 -5.91 -18.47 15.18
CA LYS A 163 -6.60 -19.69 14.76
C LYS A 163 -8.10 -19.66 15.08
N THR A 164 -8.45 -19.16 16.24
CA THR A 164 -9.86 -19.05 16.67
C THR A 164 -10.64 -18.09 15.78
N GLU A 165 -10.08 -16.89 15.52
CA GLU A 165 -10.77 -15.89 14.72
C GLU A 165 -10.83 -16.29 13.24
N VAL A 166 -9.77 -16.89 12.68
CA VAL A 166 -9.79 -17.42 11.32
C VAL A 166 -10.82 -18.53 11.17
N ALA A 167 -10.90 -19.47 12.12
CA ALA A 167 -11.90 -20.54 12.10
C ALA A 167 -13.36 -20.01 12.21
N LYS A 168 -13.55 -18.92 12.94
CA LYS A 168 -14.84 -18.22 13.04
C LYS A 168 -15.22 -17.56 11.72
N LEU A 169 -14.29 -16.81 11.12
CA LEU A 169 -14.52 -16.11 9.85
C LEU A 169 -14.68 -17.08 8.68
N ALA A 170 -14.00 -18.22 8.70
CA ALA A 170 -14.08 -19.24 7.66
C ALA A 170 -15.49 -19.77 7.44
N LYS A 171 -16.36 -19.72 8.46
CA LYS A 171 -17.77 -20.14 8.36
C LYS A 171 -18.61 -19.27 7.41
N ASN A 172 -18.11 -18.09 7.04
CA ASN A 172 -18.80 -17.17 6.13
C ASN A 172 -18.47 -17.43 4.64
N TYR A 173 -17.65 -18.45 4.35
CA TYR A 173 -17.20 -18.76 2.99
C TYR A 173 -17.62 -20.17 2.57
N ASP A 174 -18.16 -20.29 1.35
CA ASP A 174 -18.56 -21.59 0.77
C ASP A 174 -17.35 -22.43 0.32
N ARG A 175 -16.22 -21.77 0.05
CA ARG A 175 -14.96 -22.40 -0.32
C ARG A 175 -14.02 -22.49 0.88
N PRO A 176 -13.12 -23.49 0.93
CA PRO A 176 -12.12 -23.58 2.00
C PRO A 176 -11.29 -22.31 2.12
N VAL A 177 -11.17 -21.78 3.34
CA VAL A 177 -10.22 -20.72 3.67
C VAL A 177 -8.82 -21.30 3.74
N VAL A 178 -7.88 -20.69 3.00
CA VAL A 178 -6.49 -21.17 2.84
C VAL A 178 -5.47 -20.21 3.47
N VAL A 179 -5.92 -19.31 4.33
CA VAL A 179 -5.05 -18.39 5.08
C VAL A 179 -4.15 -19.17 6.03
N GLU A 180 -2.82 -19.04 5.88
CA GLU A 180 -1.86 -19.66 6.79
C GLU A 180 -2.01 -19.08 8.20
N THR A 181 -2.05 -19.93 9.21
CA THR A 181 -2.08 -19.56 10.64
C THR A 181 -0.95 -20.28 11.38
N ILE A 182 0.27 -19.95 11.04
CA ILE A 182 1.49 -20.61 11.53
C ILE A 182 2.38 -19.59 12.28
N PRO A 183 3.32 -20.06 13.12
CA PRO A 183 4.29 -19.18 13.75
C PRO A 183 5.13 -18.40 12.74
N LEU A 184 5.50 -17.19 13.11
CA LEU A 184 6.55 -16.45 12.41
C LEU A 184 7.89 -17.15 12.64
N LYS A 185 8.57 -17.56 11.55
CA LYS A 185 9.90 -18.16 11.58
C LYS A 185 11.01 -17.12 11.41
N ASN A 186 10.79 -16.21 10.49
CA ASN A 186 11.69 -15.10 10.19
C ASN A 186 10.93 -13.99 9.48
N PHE A 187 11.46 -12.75 9.61
CA PHE A 187 11.00 -11.58 8.90
C PHE A 187 12.20 -10.71 8.54
N TYR A 188 12.26 -10.26 7.31
CA TYR A 188 13.28 -9.33 6.83
C TYR A 188 12.57 -8.10 6.26
N LYS A 189 12.92 -6.93 6.76
CA LYS A 189 12.40 -5.66 6.25
C LYS A 189 12.70 -5.54 4.75
N ALA A 190 11.70 -5.18 3.96
CA ALA A 190 11.89 -4.87 2.55
C ALA A 190 12.60 -3.52 2.37
N GLU A 191 13.05 -3.26 1.17
CA GLU A 191 13.79 -2.07 0.79
C GLU A 191 13.00 -0.79 1.09
N ASP A 192 13.69 0.32 1.34
CA ASP A 192 13.07 1.57 1.81
C ASP A 192 12.07 2.17 0.80
N TYR A 193 12.22 1.87 -0.50
CA TYR A 193 11.27 2.34 -1.51
C TYR A 193 9.91 1.62 -1.46
N HIS A 194 9.81 0.48 -0.78
CA HIS A 194 8.54 -0.21 -0.54
C HIS A 194 7.77 0.31 0.67
N GLN A 195 8.46 0.89 1.65
CA GLN A 195 7.84 1.40 2.87
C GLN A 195 6.95 2.61 2.58
N ASP A 196 5.73 2.64 3.13
CA ASP A 196 4.74 3.73 2.96
C ASP A 196 4.45 4.02 1.47
N TYR A 197 4.44 2.98 0.63
CA TYR A 197 4.41 3.16 -0.83
C TYR A 197 3.18 3.93 -1.30
N LEU A 198 1.98 3.58 -0.83
CA LEU A 198 0.74 4.24 -1.26
C LEU A 198 0.60 5.66 -0.69
N ASP A 199 1.17 5.96 0.46
CA ASP A 199 1.23 7.33 0.99
C ASP A 199 2.13 8.23 0.15
N LYS A 200 3.25 7.67 -0.36
CA LYS A 200 4.18 8.35 -1.25
C LYS A 200 3.67 8.41 -2.69
N ASN A 201 2.83 7.44 -3.10
CA ASN A 201 2.30 7.27 -4.46
C ASN A 201 0.79 7.03 -4.42
N PRO A 202 -0.05 8.07 -4.20
CA PRO A 202 -1.50 7.91 -4.02
C PRO A 202 -2.25 7.28 -5.22
N GLY A 203 -1.64 7.26 -6.41
CA GLY A 203 -2.16 6.58 -7.61
C GLY A 203 -1.53 5.21 -7.87
N GLY A 204 -0.77 4.68 -6.92
CA GLY A 204 -0.08 3.40 -7.05
C GLY A 204 -1.03 2.22 -7.16
N TYR A 205 -0.50 1.09 -7.66
CA TYR A 205 -1.28 -0.15 -7.76
C TYR A 205 -1.72 -0.65 -6.39
N CYS A 206 -2.99 -1.04 -6.29
CA CYS A 206 -3.56 -1.70 -5.12
C CYS A 206 -4.70 -2.63 -5.54
N HIS A 207 -4.72 -3.86 -5.01
CA HIS A 207 -5.80 -4.82 -5.23
C HIS A 207 -6.98 -4.62 -4.26
N ILE A 208 -6.79 -3.87 -3.17
CA ILE A 208 -7.80 -3.67 -2.12
C ILE A 208 -8.78 -2.56 -2.55
N PRO A 209 -10.10 -2.81 -2.50
CA PRO A 209 -11.09 -1.80 -2.84
C PRO A 209 -11.04 -0.58 -1.89
N LEU A 210 -11.26 0.62 -2.43
CA LEU A 210 -11.30 1.87 -1.64
C LEU A 210 -12.32 1.83 -0.49
N SER A 211 -13.42 1.11 -0.66
CA SER A 211 -14.45 0.93 0.39
C SER A 211 -13.88 0.27 1.64
N VAL A 212 -12.91 -0.64 1.50
CA VAL A 212 -12.26 -1.32 2.62
C VAL A 212 -11.37 -0.36 3.40
N PHE A 213 -10.66 0.54 2.72
CA PHE A 213 -9.88 1.60 3.37
C PHE A 213 -10.78 2.57 4.15
N GLU A 214 -11.92 2.95 3.58
CA GLU A 214 -12.89 3.80 4.27
C GLU A 214 -13.53 3.09 5.48
N GLU A 215 -13.67 1.78 5.42
CA GLU A 215 -14.09 0.99 6.57
C GLU A 215 -13.01 0.97 7.65
N ALA A 216 -11.75 0.74 7.29
CA ALA A 216 -10.62 0.73 8.21
C ALA A 216 -10.49 2.04 9.00
N LYS A 217 -10.65 3.19 8.35
CA LYS A 217 -10.65 4.52 9.00
C LYS A 217 -11.73 4.64 10.09
N ARG A 218 -12.87 3.98 9.91
CA ARG A 218 -14.03 4.07 10.81
C ARG A 218 -14.16 2.90 11.78
N ALA A 219 -13.39 1.81 11.57
CA ALA A 219 -13.56 0.56 12.30
C ALA A 219 -13.28 0.69 13.80
N ASN A 220 -12.45 1.65 14.20
CA ASN A 220 -12.10 1.91 15.58
C ASN A 220 -12.22 3.42 15.90
N PRO A 221 -13.45 3.97 16.01
CA PRO A 221 -13.66 5.40 16.24
C PRO A 221 -13.15 5.83 17.63
N LEU A 222 -12.93 7.14 17.79
CA LEU A 222 -12.70 7.70 19.12
C LEU A 222 -13.91 7.41 20.01
N PRO A 223 -13.70 7.15 21.32
CA PRO A 223 -14.80 7.12 22.27
C PRO A 223 -15.61 8.41 22.17
N ALA A 224 -16.93 8.30 22.23
CA ALA A 224 -17.76 9.50 22.28
C ALA A 224 -17.32 10.38 23.46
N ALA A 225 -17.16 11.67 23.22
CA ALA A 225 -16.90 12.63 24.30
C ALA A 225 -18.05 12.55 25.31
N LYS A 226 -17.70 12.33 26.58
CA LYS A 226 -18.66 12.32 27.69
C LYS A 226 -19.07 13.73 28.01
#